data_433e985cc00d6b600b6f125d09117ebc
#
_entry.id   433e985cc00d6b600b6f125d09117ebc
#
_cell.length_a   1.000
_cell.length_b   1.000
_cell.length_c   1.000
_cell.angle_alpha   90.00
_cell.angle_beta   90.00
_cell.angle_gamma   90.00
#
_symmetry.space_group_name_H-M   'P 1'
#
loop_
_entity.id
_entity.type
_entity.pdbx_description
1 polymer ?
#
loop_
_entity_poly.entity_id
_entity_poly.type
_entity_poly.pdbx_seq_one_letter_code
_entity_poly.pdbx_strand_id
1 'polypeptide(L)'
;MKNLKILFFILLISPLVFSQNEKSPEEKAIKQTEIYAKKLKLSDEQKKQFLTIQTGINQKVEGIRISKMNEDEKRSSLISIRQARLSMLEPILNDEQLKKMAAFDKKIINKAKKKRANRMKEERKEEKK
;
A
#
# COMPACT_ATOMS: atom_id res chain seq x y z
N MET A 1 35.26 -30.12 -20.03
CA MET A 1 35.36 -28.64 -20.03
C MET A 1 34.27 -27.91 -20.82
N LYS A 2 33.47 -28.60 -21.61
CA LYS A 2 32.35 -27.95 -22.35
C LYS A 2 31.10 -27.68 -21.49
N ASN A 3 30.98 -28.28 -20.31
CA ASN A 3 29.77 -28.18 -19.47
C ASN A 3 29.81 -27.01 -18.46
N LEU A 4 30.95 -26.36 -18.30
CA LEU A 4 31.11 -25.23 -17.38
C LEU A 4 30.51 -23.92 -17.91
N LYS A 5 30.42 -23.82 -19.26
CA LYS A 5 29.87 -22.61 -19.91
C LYS A 5 28.34 -22.60 -19.92
N ILE A 6 27.72 -23.76 -19.82
CA ILE A 6 26.26 -23.88 -19.79
C ILE A 6 25.69 -23.59 -18.40
N LEU A 7 26.44 -23.93 -17.35
CA LEU A 7 26.05 -23.66 -15.98
C LEU A 7 26.05 -22.15 -15.62
N PHE A 8 26.90 -21.39 -16.29
CA PHE A 8 27.00 -19.95 -16.06
C PHE A 8 25.86 -19.16 -16.69
N PHE A 9 25.18 -19.73 -17.67
CA PHE A 9 24.08 -19.07 -18.38
C PHE A 9 22.74 -19.20 -17.65
N ILE A 10 22.58 -20.24 -16.86
CA ILE A 10 21.33 -20.53 -16.13
C ILE A 10 21.21 -19.68 -14.86
N LEU A 11 22.33 -19.21 -14.32
CA LEU A 11 22.37 -18.40 -13.08
C LEU A 11 22.00 -16.94 -13.29
N LEU A 12 21.92 -16.47 -14.54
CA LEU A 12 21.66 -15.06 -14.86
C LEU A 12 20.18 -14.73 -15.12
N ILE A 13 19.32 -15.74 -15.18
CA ILE A 13 17.92 -15.50 -15.62
C ILE A 13 16.92 -15.44 -14.45
N SER A 14 17.31 -15.87 -13.25
CA SER A 14 16.33 -16.12 -12.19
C SER A 14 15.92 -14.95 -11.30
N PRO A 15 16.69 -13.90 -11.01
CA PRO A 15 16.23 -12.88 -10.04
C PRO A 15 15.59 -11.64 -10.62
N LEU A 16 15.64 -11.45 -11.93
CA LEU A 16 15.26 -10.14 -12.51
C LEU A 16 13.78 -9.97 -12.85
N VAL A 17 13.02 -11.05 -12.91
CA VAL A 17 11.63 -10.99 -13.39
C VAL A 17 10.62 -10.67 -12.29
N PHE A 18 10.96 -10.91 -11.04
CA PHE A 18 10.01 -10.73 -9.91
C PHE A 18 10.12 -9.40 -9.17
N SER A 19 11.21 -8.65 -9.33
CA SER A 19 11.44 -7.43 -8.54
C SER A 19 11.03 -6.13 -9.25
N GLN A 20 10.65 -6.17 -10.52
CA GLN A 20 10.44 -4.95 -11.31
C GLN A 20 9.06 -4.32 -11.19
N ASN A 21 8.07 -4.98 -10.61
CA ASN A 21 6.68 -4.51 -10.60
C ASN A 21 6.10 -4.17 -9.23
N GLU A 22 6.77 -4.47 -8.14
CA GLU A 22 6.30 -4.11 -6.81
C GLU A 22 7.14 -2.99 -6.21
N LYS A 23 6.50 -1.84 -6.02
CA LYS A 23 7.10 -0.72 -5.28
C LYS A 23 7.28 -1.11 -3.82
N SER A 24 8.42 -0.74 -3.24
CA SER A 24 8.66 -0.93 -1.82
C SER A 24 7.65 -0.13 -0.97
N PRO A 25 7.43 -0.51 0.30
CA PRO A 25 6.60 0.28 1.21
C PRO A 25 7.04 1.75 1.30
N GLU A 26 8.33 2.00 1.24
CA GLU A 26 8.93 3.35 1.28
C GLU A 26 8.57 4.16 0.03
N GLU A 27 8.72 3.58 -1.15
CA GLU A 27 8.34 4.24 -2.40
C GLU A 27 6.85 4.55 -2.47
N LYS A 28 6.02 3.64 -1.99
CA LYS A 28 4.57 3.87 -1.87
C LYS A 28 4.28 5.02 -0.91
N ALA A 29 4.99 5.08 0.23
CA ALA A 29 4.83 6.14 1.21
C ALA A 29 5.20 7.51 0.66
N ILE A 30 6.26 7.61 -0.11
CA ILE A 30 6.67 8.86 -0.77
C ILE A 30 5.57 9.37 -1.69
N LYS A 31 5.04 8.53 -2.56
CA LYS A 31 3.96 8.90 -3.49
C LYS A 31 2.68 9.29 -2.77
N GLN A 32 2.28 8.52 -1.77
CA GLN A 32 1.10 8.80 -0.96
C GLN A 32 1.25 10.13 -0.24
N THR A 33 2.42 10.37 0.37
CA THR A 33 2.70 11.62 1.08
C THR A 33 2.60 12.83 0.15
N GLU A 34 3.08 12.73 -1.07
CA GLU A 34 2.95 13.82 -2.04
C GLU A 34 1.50 14.11 -2.41
N ILE A 35 0.70 13.09 -2.59
CA ILE A 35 -0.74 13.23 -2.86
C ILE A 35 -1.44 13.92 -1.70
N TYR A 36 -1.22 13.46 -0.46
CA TYR A 36 -1.81 14.06 0.74
C TYR A 36 -1.29 15.47 0.99
N ALA A 37 0.00 15.73 0.75
CA ALA A 37 0.58 17.06 0.89
C ALA A 37 -0.13 18.10 0.02
N LYS A 38 -0.46 17.73 -1.21
CA LYS A 38 -1.23 18.59 -2.12
C LYS A 38 -2.69 18.73 -1.70
N LYS A 39 -3.34 17.62 -1.34
CA LYS A 39 -4.76 17.62 -0.95
C LYS A 39 -5.01 18.38 0.35
N LEU A 40 -4.12 18.25 1.32
CA LEU A 40 -4.25 18.83 2.65
C LEU A 40 -3.48 20.13 2.82
N LYS A 41 -2.71 20.54 1.82
CA LYS A 41 -1.81 21.70 1.88
C LYS A 41 -0.89 21.63 3.10
N LEU A 42 -0.16 20.52 3.21
CA LEU A 42 0.76 20.27 4.31
C LEU A 42 1.94 21.26 4.25
N SER A 43 2.37 21.74 5.41
CA SER A 43 3.66 22.43 5.54
C SER A 43 4.82 21.45 5.31
N ASP A 44 6.02 21.97 5.09
CA ASP A 44 7.21 21.13 4.90
C ASP A 44 7.47 20.25 6.12
N GLU A 45 7.28 20.76 7.33
CA GLU A 45 7.40 19.99 8.58
C GLU A 45 6.32 18.91 8.68
N GLN A 46 5.07 19.25 8.43
CA GLN A 46 3.97 18.28 8.39
C GLN A 46 4.21 17.18 7.34
N LYS A 47 4.73 17.55 6.17
CA LYS A 47 5.06 16.60 5.11
C LYS A 47 6.11 15.58 5.56
N LYS A 48 7.16 16.02 6.24
CA LYS A 48 8.20 15.13 6.80
C LYS A 48 7.62 14.16 7.82
N GLN A 49 6.84 14.68 8.76
CA GLN A 49 6.20 13.88 9.79
C GLN A 49 5.20 12.88 9.21
N PHE A 50 4.41 13.33 8.22
CA PHE A 50 3.48 12.48 7.49
C PHE A 50 4.22 11.33 6.78
N LEU A 51 5.32 11.62 6.10
CA LEU A 51 6.13 10.61 5.41
C LEU A 51 6.65 9.55 6.38
N THR A 52 7.17 9.96 7.54
CA THR A 52 7.66 9.03 8.56
C THR A 52 6.56 8.09 9.04
N ILE A 53 5.39 8.64 9.35
CA ILE A 53 4.22 7.86 9.79
C ILE A 53 3.76 6.93 8.67
N GLN A 54 3.60 7.45 7.47
CA GLN A 54 3.10 6.66 6.33
C GLN A 54 4.05 5.52 5.94
N THR A 55 5.36 5.73 6.03
CA THR A 55 6.36 4.67 5.82
C THR A 55 6.18 3.54 6.82
N GLY A 56 6.07 3.85 8.10
CA GLY A 56 5.83 2.85 9.14
C GLY A 56 4.52 2.10 8.96
N ILE A 57 3.46 2.80 8.57
CA ILE A 57 2.15 2.20 8.28
C ILE A 57 2.26 1.23 7.09
N ASN A 58 2.90 1.64 6.01
CA ASN A 58 3.07 0.80 4.82
C ASN A 58 3.90 -0.46 5.10
N GLN A 59 4.94 -0.35 5.92
CA GLN A 59 5.72 -1.51 6.37
C GLN A 59 4.85 -2.51 7.14
N LYS A 60 3.99 -2.03 8.03
CA LYS A 60 3.05 -2.89 8.78
C LYS A 60 2.01 -3.54 7.85
N VAL A 61 1.46 -2.78 6.92
CA VAL A 61 0.51 -3.30 5.91
C VAL A 61 1.16 -4.41 5.09
N GLU A 62 2.40 -4.20 4.64
CA GLU A 62 3.13 -5.21 3.88
C GLU A 62 3.39 -6.48 4.72
N GLY A 63 3.76 -6.31 5.97
CA GLY A 63 3.92 -7.43 6.91
C GLY A 63 2.64 -8.28 7.05
N ILE A 64 1.48 -7.64 7.10
CA ILE A 64 0.19 -8.32 7.14
C ILE A 64 -0.10 -9.03 5.81
N ARG A 65 0.15 -8.36 4.70
CA ARG A 65 -0.10 -8.91 3.36
C ARG A 65 0.62 -10.24 3.13
N ILE A 66 1.88 -10.31 3.53
CA ILE A 66 2.72 -11.51 3.35
C ILE A 66 2.59 -12.52 4.49
N SER A 67 1.85 -12.20 5.55
CA SER A 67 1.66 -13.09 6.69
C SER A 67 0.79 -14.30 6.35
N LYS A 68 0.83 -15.30 7.23
CA LYS A 68 -0.01 -16.51 7.14
C LYS A 68 -1.39 -16.34 7.81
N MET A 69 -1.76 -15.12 8.20
CA MET A 69 -3.07 -14.83 8.76
C MET A 69 -4.18 -15.14 7.77
N ASN A 70 -5.34 -15.59 8.27
CA ASN A 70 -6.53 -15.72 7.45
C ASN A 70 -7.10 -14.34 7.07
N GLU A 71 -8.07 -14.29 6.16
CA GLU A 71 -8.62 -13.03 5.65
C GLU A 71 -9.30 -12.18 6.72
N ASP A 72 -9.96 -12.80 7.70
CA ASP A 72 -10.63 -12.06 8.79
C ASP A 72 -9.61 -11.43 9.75
N GLU A 73 -8.54 -12.16 10.07
CA GLU A 73 -7.43 -11.64 10.87
C GLU A 73 -6.71 -10.50 10.16
N LYS A 74 -6.43 -10.64 8.86
CA LYS A 74 -5.85 -9.56 8.05
C LYS A 74 -6.73 -8.32 8.06
N ARG A 75 -8.02 -8.50 7.88
CA ARG A 75 -8.99 -7.38 7.90
C ARG A 75 -8.99 -6.65 9.24
N SER A 76 -9.07 -7.38 10.34
CA SER A 76 -9.02 -6.81 11.69
C SER A 76 -7.72 -6.05 11.94
N SER A 77 -6.60 -6.62 11.53
CA SER A 77 -5.28 -6.00 11.65
C SER A 77 -5.17 -4.72 10.82
N LEU A 78 -5.71 -4.69 9.60
CA LEU A 78 -5.73 -3.49 8.76
C LEU A 78 -6.61 -2.38 9.36
N ILE A 79 -7.72 -2.71 9.98
CA ILE A 79 -8.56 -1.75 10.70
C ILE A 79 -7.79 -1.13 11.87
N SER A 80 -7.09 -1.95 12.66
CA SER A 80 -6.26 -1.48 13.77
C SER A 80 -5.12 -0.56 13.29
N ILE A 81 -4.50 -0.87 12.16
CA ILE A 81 -3.46 -0.03 11.56
C ILE A 81 -4.02 1.33 11.12
N ARG A 82 -5.22 1.36 10.54
CA ARG A 82 -5.87 2.63 10.17
C ARG A 82 -6.13 3.52 11.38
N GLN A 83 -6.60 2.92 12.46
CA GLN A 83 -6.83 3.65 13.72
C GLN A 83 -5.53 4.18 14.31
N ALA A 84 -4.46 3.38 14.30
CA ALA A 84 -3.15 3.80 14.73
C ALA A 84 -2.60 4.95 13.88
N ARG A 85 -2.77 4.89 12.57
CA ARG A 85 -2.40 5.97 11.65
C ARG A 85 -3.12 7.28 11.99
N LEU A 86 -4.41 7.22 12.18
CA LEU A 86 -5.21 8.39 12.56
C LEU A 86 -4.72 8.98 13.88
N SER A 87 -4.51 8.15 14.90
CA SER A 87 -4.00 8.59 16.20
C SER A 87 -2.64 9.28 16.12
N MET A 88 -1.75 8.78 15.24
CA MET A 88 -0.44 9.40 15.02
C MET A 88 -0.51 10.71 14.25
N LEU A 89 -1.50 10.88 13.36
CA LEU A 89 -1.67 12.08 12.56
C LEU A 89 -2.46 13.19 13.26
N GLU A 90 -3.33 12.86 14.21
CA GLU A 90 -4.13 13.83 14.96
C GLU A 90 -3.31 14.97 15.58
N PRO A 91 -2.17 14.73 16.26
CA PRO A 91 -1.38 15.82 16.83
C PRO A 91 -0.60 16.64 15.79
N ILE A 92 -0.49 16.18 14.57
CA ILE A 92 0.30 16.81 13.50
C ILE A 92 -0.58 17.69 12.60
N LEU A 93 -1.82 17.26 12.34
CA LEU A 93 -2.76 17.92 11.43
C LEU A 93 -3.76 18.77 12.22
N ASN A 94 -4.21 19.87 11.60
CA ASN A 94 -5.32 20.63 12.13
C ASN A 94 -6.67 19.99 11.81
N ASP A 95 -7.76 20.48 12.39
CA ASP A 95 -9.10 19.92 12.25
C ASP A 95 -9.58 19.91 10.78
N GLU A 96 -9.28 20.97 10.03
CA GLU A 96 -9.64 21.05 8.61
C GLU A 96 -8.90 20.01 7.78
N GLN A 97 -7.60 19.84 8.02
CA GLN A 97 -6.78 18.84 7.36
C GLN A 97 -7.25 17.42 7.71
N LEU A 98 -7.60 17.16 8.96
CA LEU A 98 -8.16 15.86 9.39
C LEU A 98 -9.48 15.55 8.69
N LYS A 99 -10.38 16.51 8.57
CA LYS A 99 -11.64 16.35 7.84
C LYS A 99 -11.43 16.06 6.36
N LYS A 100 -10.54 16.80 5.71
CA LYS A 100 -10.18 16.57 4.31
C LYS A 100 -9.54 15.20 4.10
N MET A 101 -8.67 14.78 5.00
CA MET A 101 -8.05 13.47 4.97
C MET A 101 -9.10 12.37 5.09
N ALA A 102 -10.01 12.46 6.05
CA ALA A 102 -11.08 11.48 6.24
C ALA A 102 -11.97 11.35 5.00
N ALA A 103 -12.35 12.48 4.38
CA ALA A 103 -13.13 12.50 3.15
C ALA A 103 -12.38 11.87 1.97
N PHE A 104 -11.10 12.16 1.85
CA PHE A 104 -10.25 11.60 0.80
C PHE A 104 -10.04 10.10 1.00
N ASP A 105 -9.74 9.65 2.21
CA ASP A 105 -9.60 8.22 2.55
C ASP A 105 -10.88 7.45 2.23
N LYS A 106 -12.04 8.01 2.54
CA LYS A 106 -13.34 7.41 2.22
C LYS A 106 -13.53 7.23 0.71
N LYS A 107 -13.15 8.22 -0.09
CA LYS A 107 -13.19 8.11 -1.56
C LYS A 107 -12.28 7.00 -2.08
N ILE A 108 -11.06 6.90 -1.56
CA ILE A 108 -10.12 5.84 -1.93
C ILE A 108 -10.69 4.46 -1.60
N ILE A 109 -11.22 4.29 -0.40
CA ILE A 109 -11.82 3.01 0.05
C ILE A 109 -13.01 2.63 -0.81
N ASN A 110 -13.90 3.57 -1.10
CA ASN A 110 -15.07 3.32 -1.93
C ASN A 110 -14.69 2.94 -3.36
N LYS A 111 -13.70 3.63 -3.94
CA LYS A 111 -13.16 3.30 -5.26
C LYS A 111 -12.57 1.90 -5.31
N ALA A 112 -11.81 1.52 -4.30
CA ALA A 112 -11.21 0.19 -4.18
C ALA A 112 -12.29 -0.90 -4.04
N LYS A 113 -13.32 -0.66 -3.22
CA LYS A 113 -14.47 -1.59 -3.07
C LYS A 113 -15.22 -1.78 -4.39
N LYS A 114 -15.47 -0.70 -5.12
CA LYS A 114 -16.15 -0.75 -6.42
C LYS A 114 -15.34 -1.54 -7.45
N LYS A 115 -14.04 -1.30 -7.51
CA LYS A 115 -13.13 -2.03 -8.41
C LYS A 115 -13.11 -3.53 -8.09
N ARG A 116 -13.05 -3.89 -6.81
CA ARG A 116 -13.10 -5.29 -6.36
C ARG A 116 -14.43 -5.95 -6.74
N ALA A 117 -15.55 -5.28 -6.49
CA ALA A 117 -16.88 -5.79 -6.84
C ALA A 117 -17.03 -6.03 -8.35
N ASN A 118 -16.52 -5.14 -9.18
CA ASN A 118 -16.54 -5.29 -10.64
C ASN A 118 -15.71 -6.49 -11.09
N ARG A 119 -14.50 -6.65 -10.55
CA ARG A 119 -13.64 -7.81 -10.85
C ARG A 119 -14.33 -9.12 -10.51
N MET A 120 -14.94 -9.22 -9.34
CA MET A 120 -15.68 -10.42 -8.94
C MET A 120 -16.86 -10.74 -9.84
N LYS A 121 -17.52 -9.72 -10.39
CA LYS A 121 -18.60 -9.92 -11.37
C LYS A 121 -18.08 -10.45 -12.71
N GLU A 122 -16.92 -10.00 -13.13
CA GLU A 122 -16.27 -10.48 -14.37
C GLU A 122 -15.84 -11.94 -14.22
N GLU A 123 -15.17 -12.29 -13.13
CA GLU A 123 -14.76 -13.65 -12.81
C GLU A 123 -15.95 -14.63 -12.83
N ARG A 124 -17.08 -14.26 -12.20
CA ARG A 124 -18.30 -15.07 -12.22
C ARG A 124 -18.92 -15.26 -13.63
N LYS A 125 -18.71 -14.29 -14.53
CA LYS A 125 -19.20 -14.43 -15.91
C LYS A 125 -18.33 -15.41 -16.71
N GLU A 126 -17.03 -15.44 -16.43
CA GLU A 126 -16.10 -16.37 -17.08
C GLU A 126 -16.33 -17.81 -16.65
N GLU A 127 -16.62 -18.03 -15.35
CA GLU A 127 -16.94 -19.35 -14.81
C GLU A 127 -18.24 -19.97 -15.39
N LYS A 128 -19.14 -19.13 -15.89
CA LYS A 128 -20.45 -19.59 -16.47
C LYS A 128 -20.39 -19.84 -17.98
N LYS A 129 -19.26 -19.62 -18.61
CA LYS A 129 -19.06 -19.94 -20.03
C LYS A 129 -18.42 -21.30 -20.21
#